data_64c7b63ad0231b5138f93a3ceb975b0a
#
_entry.id   64c7b63ad0231b5138f93a3ceb975b0a
#
_cell.length_a   1.000
_cell.length_b   1.000
_cell.length_c   1.000
_cell.angle_alpha   90.00
_cell.angle_beta   90.00
_cell.angle_gamma   90.00
#
_symmetry.space_group_name_H-M   'P 1'
#
loop_
_entity.id
_entity.type
_entity.pdbx_description
1 polymer ?
#
loop_
_entity_poly.entity_id
_entity_poly.type
_entity_poly.pdbx_seq_one_letter_code
_entity_poly.pdbx_strand_id
1 'polypeptide(L)'
;MKVNYTGRHMELTEPLKQFTKERLDKMATYLDDIIDVHVILSVEKHRHAAEITLKTRASAFVASATTDDMYASITQAVEKLDVQAHKLQDKRNTRPHESAKAGAVEE
;
A
#
# COMPACT_ATOMS: atom_id res chain seq x y z
N MET A 1 1.63 14.20 4.14
CA MET A 1 2.08 12.83 3.87
C MET A 1 3.51 12.86 3.37
N LYS A 2 4.36 12.14 4.02
CA LYS A 2 5.76 12.06 3.65
C LYS A 2 6.03 10.71 2.99
N VAL A 3 6.55 10.73 1.78
CA VAL A 3 6.78 9.50 1.04
C VAL A 3 8.25 9.32 0.76
N ASN A 4 8.78 8.16 1.15
CA ASN A 4 10.16 7.80 0.90
C ASN A 4 10.20 6.62 -0.05
N TYR A 5 11.12 6.68 -1.00
CA TYR A 5 11.27 5.62 -2.00
C TYR A 5 12.64 5.00 -1.88
N THR A 6 12.70 3.67 -1.96
CA THR A 6 13.95 2.93 -1.97
C THR A 6 13.94 1.96 -3.12
N GLY A 7 15.00 1.95 -3.91
CA GLY A 7 15.16 0.99 -4.98
C GLY A 7 16.27 0.01 -4.62
N ARG A 8 16.02 -1.28 -4.84
CA ARG A 8 17.00 -2.34 -4.60
C ARG A 8 17.24 -3.05 -5.92
N HIS A 9 18.51 -3.08 -6.34
CA HIS A 9 18.90 -3.73 -7.59
C HIS A 9 18.18 -3.11 -8.79
N MET A 10 17.82 -1.84 -8.66
CA MET A 10 17.16 -1.11 -9.72
C MET A 10 17.26 0.37 -9.46
N GLU A 11 17.01 1.16 -10.49
CA GLU A 11 17.01 2.59 -10.38
C GLU A 11 15.59 3.10 -10.25
N LEU A 12 15.39 4.02 -9.32
CA LEU A 12 14.08 4.67 -9.18
C LEU A 12 13.95 5.76 -10.22
N THR A 13 12.98 5.63 -11.11
CA THR A 13 12.76 6.63 -12.14
C THR A 13 11.62 7.55 -11.73
N GLU A 14 11.59 8.72 -12.34
CA GLU A 14 10.52 9.66 -12.05
C GLU A 14 9.13 9.10 -12.39
N PRO A 15 8.97 8.42 -13.54
CA PRO A 15 7.66 7.83 -13.82
C PRO A 15 7.20 6.85 -12.76
N LEU A 16 8.10 6.04 -12.21
CA LEU A 16 7.72 5.09 -11.17
C LEU A 16 7.29 5.81 -9.90
N LYS A 17 8.05 6.84 -9.51
CA LYS A 17 7.68 7.61 -8.33
C LYS A 17 6.36 8.29 -8.51
N GLN A 18 6.14 8.89 -9.66
CA GLN A 18 4.91 9.60 -9.93
C GLN A 18 3.72 8.66 -9.97
N PHE A 19 3.89 7.51 -10.60
CA PHE A 19 2.83 6.51 -10.67
C PHE A 19 2.41 6.08 -9.26
N THR A 20 3.39 5.81 -8.41
CA THR A 20 3.13 5.39 -7.04
C THR A 20 2.46 6.51 -6.26
N LYS A 21 2.98 7.73 -6.40
CA LYS A 21 2.44 8.86 -5.66
C LYS A 21 0.99 9.14 -6.02
N GLU A 22 0.65 9.03 -7.28
CA GLU A 22 -0.72 9.27 -7.71
C GLU A 22 -1.68 8.29 -7.07
N ARG A 23 -1.27 7.03 -6.95
CA ARG A 23 -2.13 6.04 -6.33
C ARG A 23 -2.25 6.26 -4.84
N LEU A 24 -1.16 6.66 -4.19
CA LEU A 24 -1.20 6.96 -2.76
C LEU A 24 -2.03 8.20 -2.48
N ASP A 25 -1.98 9.18 -3.37
CA ASP A 25 -2.79 10.40 -3.20
C ASP A 25 -4.28 10.08 -3.19
N LYS A 26 -4.69 9.07 -3.94
CA LYS A 26 -6.09 8.65 -3.94
C LYS A 26 -6.48 8.10 -2.58
N MET A 27 -5.59 7.38 -1.92
CA MET A 27 -5.87 6.89 -0.58
C MET A 27 -5.98 8.04 0.41
N ALA A 28 -5.22 9.09 0.19
CA ALA A 28 -5.25 10.24 1.08
C ALA A 28 -6.58 10.98 1.06
N THR A 29 -7.41 10.73 0.05
CA THR A 29 -8.71 11.39 -0.01
C THR A 29 -9.68 10.87 1.05
N TYR A 30 -9.51 9.65 1.50
CA TYR A 30 -10.40 9.08 2.51
C TYR A 30 -9.69 8.66 3.79
N LEU A 31 -8.39 8.48 3.75
CA LEU A 31 -7.62 8.02 4.90
C LEU A 31 -6.90 9.20 5.51
N ASP A 32 -7.34 9.61 6.69
CA ASP A 32 -6.78 10.77 7.36
C ASP A 32 -5.52 10.46 8.11
N ASP A 33 -4.74 11.51 8.38
CA ASP A 33 -3.59 11.43 9.28
C ASP A 33 -2.49 10.48 8.81
N ILE A 34 -2.28 10.39 7.51
CA ILE A 34 -1.16 9.64 6.99
C ILE A 34 0.11 10.41 7.33
N ILE A 35 0.99 9.80 8.11
CA ILE A 35 2.22 10.43 8.54
C ILE A 35 3.35 10.12 7.57
N ASP A 36 3.59 8.84 7.36
CA ASP A 36 4.70 8.35 6.55
C ASP A 36 4.27 7.25 5.62
N VAL A 37 4.87 7.24 4.43
CA VAL A 37 4.73 6.12 3.51
C VAL A 37 6.14 5.75 3.06
N HIS A 38 6.46 4.48 3.12
CA HIS A 38 7.75 4.00 2.65
C HIS A 38 7.52 3.00 1.52
N VAL A 39 8.06 3.29 0.36
CA VAL A 39 7.90 2.45 -0.81
C VAL A 39 9.24 1.82 -1.15
N ILE A 40 9.29 0.50 -1.16
CA ILE A 40 10.50 -0.24 -1.52
C ILE A 40 10.21 -1.02 -2.79
N LEU A 41 10.97 -0.73 -3.83
CA LEU A 41 10.85 -1.41 -5.11
C LEU A 41 12.12 -2.18 -5.38
N SER A 42 11.99 -3.41 -5.80
CA SER A 42 13.15 -4.24 -6.09
C SER A 42 12.92 -5.10 -7.31
N VAL A 43 14.02 -5.43 -7.99
CA VAL A 43 13.97 -6.30 -9.14
C VAL A 43 15.01 -7.39 -8.95
N GLU A 44 14.61 -8.64 -9.14
CA GLU A 44 15.52 -9.76 -9.11
C GLU A 44 15.13 -10.70 -10.21
N LYS A 45 15.95 -10.76 -11.26
CA LYS A 45 15.63 -11.53 -12.44
C LYS A 45 14.33 -11.01 -13.05
N HIS A 46 13.32 -11.85 -13.10
CA HIS A 46 12.02 -11.45 -13.67
C HIS A 46 11.04 -11.00 -12.59
N ARG A 47 11.48 -10.94 -11.35
CA ARG A 47 10.59 -10.65 -10.24
C ARG A 47 10.67 -9.19 -9.88
N HIS A 48 9.59 -8.50 -10.05
CA HIS A 48 9.46 -7.09 -9.70
C HIS A 48 8.61 -7.00 -8.44
N ALA A 49 9.22 -6.60 -7.36
CA ALA A 49 8.54 -6.56 -6.07
C ALA A 49 8.30 -5.13 -5.62
N ALA A 50 7.12 -4.88 -5.09
CA ALA A 50 6.79 -3.59 -4.49
C ALA A 50 6.30 -3.85 -3.09
N GLU A 51 6.88 -3.16 -2.13
CA GLU A 51 6.46 -3.24 -0.74
C GLU A 51 6.17 -1.84 -0.26
N ILE A 52 5.00 -1.64 0.32
CA ILE A 52 4.60 -0.32 0.77
C ILE A 52 4.18 -0.41 2.23
N THR A 53 4.79 0.43 3.06
CA THR A 53 4.41 0.59 4.44
C THR A 53 3.80 1.96 4.61
N LEU A 54 2.60 2.01 5.14
CA LEU A 54 1.89 3.26 5.33
C LEU A 54 1.54 3.41 6.79
N LYS A 55 1.93 4.53 7.37
CA LYS A 55 1.68 4.80 8.78
C LYS A 55 0.73 5.97 8.94
N THR A 56 -0.29 5.76 9.75
CA THR A 56 -1.15 6.84 10.19
C THR A 56 -0.92 7.06 11.67
N ARG A 57 -1.61 8.03 12.22
CA ARG A 57 -1.48 8.30 13.65
C ARG A 57 -1.91 7.10 14.49
N ALA A 58 -2.91 6.38 14.03
CA ALA A 58 -3.51 5.30 14.82
C ALA A 58 -3.10 3.90 14.36
N SER A 59 -2.59 3.76 13.14
CA SER A 59 -2.40 2.43 12.57
C SER A 59 -1.21 2.38 11.63
N ALA A 60 -0.81 1.17 11.29
CA ALA A 60 0.21 0.95 10.27
C ALA A 60 -0.28 -0.16 9.36
N PHE A 61 -0.05 0.01 8.07
CA PHE A 61 -0.45 -0.98 7.07
C PHE A 61 0.75 -1.34 6.23
N VAL A 62 0.87 -2.61 5.89
CA VAL A 62 1.96 -3.10 5.04
C VAL A 62 1.36 -3.98 3.98
N ALA A 63 1.80 -3.79 2.75
CA ALA A 63 1.38 -4.64 1.66
C ALA A 63 2.53 -4.83 0.69
N SER A 64 2.58 -5.99 0.05
CA SER A 64 3.59 -6.24 -0.95
C SER A 64 3.00 -7.08 -2.07
N ALA A 65 3.63 -6.98 -3.23
CA ALA A 65 3.22 -7.76 -4.39
C ALA A 65 4.44 -7.97 -5.27
N THR A 66 4.49 -9.13 -5.91
CA THR A 66 5.57 -9.47 -6.81
C THR A 66 4.95 -9.99 -8.11
N THR A 67 5.34 -9.36 -9.22
CA THR A 67 4.86 -9.77 -10.55
C THR A 67 6.03 -9.65 -11.51
N ASP A 68 5.76 -9.85 -12.78
CA ASP A 68 6.78 -9.67 -13.80
C ASP A 68 6.78 -8.25 -14.37
N ASP A 69 6.04 -7.33 -13.76
CA ASP A 69 5.96 -5.95 -14.21
C ASP A 69 5.85 -5.03 -13.00
N MET A 70 6.75 -4.07 -12.89
CA MET A 70 6.79 -3.21 -11.71
C MET A 70 5.51 -2.40 -11.52
N TYR A 71 4.92 -1.91 -12.62
CA TYR A 71 3.69 -1.13 -12.49
C TYR A 71 2.55 -1.98 -11.95
N ALA A 72 2.49 -3.24 -12.39
CA ALA A 72 1.49 -4.17 -11.87
C ALA A 72 1.73 -4.46 -10.39
N SER A 73 3.00 -4.61 -10.01
CA SER A 73 3.33 -4.87 -8.60
C SER A 73 2.92 -3.70 -7.72
N ILE A 74 3.20 -2.49 -8.15
CA ILE A 74 2.81 -1.30 -7.40
C ILE A 74 1.30 -1.22 -7.28
N THR A 75 0.60 -1.46 -8.38
CA THR A 75 -0.87 -1.42 -8.37
C THR A 75 -1.44 -2.43 -7.40
N GLN A 76 -0.93 -3.66 -7.42
CA GLN A 76 -1.42 -4.70 -6.52
C GLN A 76 -1.12 -4.37 -5.07
N ALA A 77 0.07 -3.85 -4.79
CA ALA A 77 0.43 -3.49 -3.42
C ALA A 77 -0.49 -2.39 -2.90
N VAL A 78 -0.76 -1.37 -3.72
CA VAL A 78 -1.66 -0.30 -3.32
C VAL A 78 -3.07 -0.82 -3.12
N GLU A 79 -3.52 -1.72 -3.97
CA GLU A 79 -4.85 -2.31 -3.81
C GLU A 79 -4.98 -3.05 -2.49
N LYS A 80 -3.92 -3.76 -2.10
CA LYS A 80 -3.94 -4.46 -0.82
C LYS A 80 -3.98 -3.49 0.35
N LEU A 81 -3.23 -2.38 0.25
CA LEU A 81 -3.30 -1.35 1.28
C LEU A 81 -4.70 -0.76 1.36
N ASP A 82 -5.29 -0.53 0.19
CA ASP A 82 -6.62 0.05 0.11
C ASP A 82 -7.65 -0.84 0.81
N VAL A 83 -7.56 -2.14 0.60
CA VAL A 83 -8.45 -3.08 1.26
C VAL A 83 -8.24 -3.04 2.77
N GLN A 84 -6.99 -3.02 3.23
CA GLN A 84 -6.72 -2.96 4.66
C GLN A 84 -7.27 -1.68 5.29
N ALA A 85 -7.08 -0.56 4.60
CA ALA A 85 -7.54 0.72 5.11
C ALA A 85 -9.07 0.78 5.18
N HIS A 86 -9.73 0.25 4.17
CA HIS A 86 -11.19 0.22 4.17
C HIS A 86 -11.72 -0.69 5.27
N LYS A 87 -11.07 -1.81 5.50
CA LYS A 87 -11.49 -2.71 6.58
C LYS A 87 -11.38 -2.04 7.93
N LEU A 88 -10.32 -1.25 8.13
CA LEU A 88 -10.18 -0.55 9.40
C LEU A 88 -11.30 0.48 9.58
N GLN A 89 -11.62 1.21 8.53
CA GLN A 89 -12.71 2.18 8.61
C GLN A 89 -14.04 1.51 8.85
N ASP A 90 -14.26 0.39 8.20
CA ASP A 90 -15.49 -0.37 8.39
C ASP A 90 -15.60 -0.84 9.84
N LYS A 91 -14.50 -1.27 10.44
CA LYS A 91 -14.51 -1.72 11.81
C LYS A 91 -14.90 -0.60 12.76
N ARG A 92 -14.50 0.62 12.43
CA ARG A 92 -14.88 1.75 13.27
C ARG A 92 -16.36 2.08 13.18
N ASN A 93 -16.96 1.75 12.04
CA ASN A 93 -18.33 2.13 11.75
C ASN A 93 -19.32 0.98 11.86
N THR A 94 -18.86 -0.25 11.96
CA THR A 94 -19.73 -1.41 11.97
C THR A 94 -19.67 -2.11 13.32
N ARG A 95 -20.58 -3.03 13.48
CA ARG A 95 -20.67 -3.79 14.71
C ARG A 95 -19.66 -4.91 14.77
N PRO A 96 -19.30 -5.33 15.98
CA PRO A 96 -18.25 -6.34 16.14
C PRO A 96 -18.47 -7.64 15.39
N HIS A 97 -19.68 -8.11 15.28
CA HIS A 97 -19.90 -9.36 14.61
C HIS A 97 -19.55 -9.30 13.14
N GLU A 98 -19.73 -8.16 12.53
CA GLU A 98 -19.32 -8.00 11.13
C GLU A 98 -17.81 -7.95 11.01
N SER A 99 -17.18 -7.38 11.99
CA SER A 99 -15.74 -7.33 11.99
C SER A 99 -15.14 -8.71 11.98
N ALA A 100 -15.72 -9.62 12.74
CA ALA A 100 -15.22 -10.98 12.78
C ALA A 100 -15.28 -11.63 11.41
N LYS A 101 -16.37 -11.43 10.71
CA LYS A 101 -16.49 -11.95 9.39
C LYS A 101 -15.46 -11.38 8.45
N ALA A 102 -15.31 -10.09 8.50
CA ALA A 102 -14.35 -9.43 7.64
C ALA A 102 -12.95 -9.93 7.91
N GLY A 103 -12.64 -10.18 9.14
CA GLY A 103 -11.33 -10.68 9.50
C GLY A 103 -11.05 -12.02 8.86
N ALA A 104 -12.03 -12.83 8.72
CA ALA A 104 -11.86 -14.14 8.13
C ALA A 104 -11.45 -14.04 6.68
N VAL A 105 -11.88 -13.03 6.05
CA VAL A 105 -11.58 -12.89 4.67
C VAL A 105 -10.15 -12.64 4.37
N GLU A 106 -9.27 -12.23 4.94
CA GLU A 106 -8.08 -11.86 4.47
C GLU A 106 -7.15 -12.22 3.94
N GLU A 107 -7.17 -12.29 3.60
CA GLU A 107 -6.44 -12.49 2.95
C GLU A 107 -5.96 -12.59 2.57
#